data_89acf15279ece567ba59ea55d5346ed2
#
_entry.id   89acf15279ece567ba59ea55d5346ed2
#
_cell.length_a   1.000
_cell.length_b   1.000
_cell.length_c   1.000
_cell.angle_alpha   90.00
_cell.angle_beta   90.00
_cell.angle_gamma   90.00
#
_symmetry.space_group_name_H-M   'P 1'
#
loop_
_entity.id
_entity.type
_entity.pdbx_description
1 polymer ?
#
loop_
_entity_poly.entity_id
_entity_poly.type
_entity_poly.pdbx_seq_one_letter_code
_entity_poly.pdbx_strand_id
1 'polypeptide(L)'
;MANLDLTKYGINDVKEIVYNPSYEQLFEDETDPALEGYDKGQLTELGAVNVMTGIYTGRSPKDKFIVMDDMSKDTVWWTTPEYPNDNHPASEETWAACKKLALEELSGKKLYVVDCFCGANKDTRMSVRFIVEVAWQAHFIKNMFIKPTKEEEESFVPDFICYNASKAKVENYKELGLHSETAALFNVKSREQVILNTWYGGEMKKGLFSMMNYYLPLQGIASMHCSANTDMEGKNTAIFFGLSGTGKTTLSTDPKRLLIGDDEHGWDDNGVFNFEGGCYAKVIGLDKESEPDIYNAIKRDALLENVTVDAEGKIDFADKSVTENTRVSYPIEHIEKIAKNVNGISSGPAAENVIFLSADAFGVLPPVSILTPEQTQYYFLSGFTAKLAGTERGITEPTPTFSACFGQAFLELHPTKYAEELVKRMQKSGAKAYLVNTGWNGTGKRITIKDTRGIIDAILGGDIKNAPTKTIPYFNLEVPTELPGVDTGILDPRDTYANPAEWDEKAKDLAARFVKNFSKYTTNAAGEALVAAGPQL
;
A
#
# COMPACT_ATOMS: atom_id res chain seq x y z
N MET A 1 -13.16 0.15 -33.75
CA MET A 1 -13.48 0.37 -32.31
C MET A 1 -14.97 0.63 -32.24
N ALA A 2 -15.70 -0.18 -31.45
CA ALA A 2 -17.09 0.13 -31.14
C ALA A 2 -17.13 1.50 -30.47
N ASN A 3 -18.02 2.37 -30.92
CA ASN A 3 -18.21 3.69 -30.33
C ASN A 3 -18.58 3.51 -28.87
N LEU A 4 -17.67 3.84 -27.95
CA LEU A 4 -17.91 3.72 -26.52
C LEU A 4 -19.03 4.70 -26.13
N ASP A 5 -20.17 4.16 -25.70
CA ASP A 5 -21.33 4.95 -25.30
C ASP A 5 -21.37 5.11 -23.79
N LEU A 6 -21.15 6.33 -23.29
CA LEU A 6 -21.19 6.67 -21.87
C LEU A 6 -22.60 7.04 -21.38
N THR A 7 -23.58 7.17 -22.27
CA THR A 7 -24.97 7.48 -21.87
C THR A 7 -25.58 6.36 -21.02
N LYS A 8 -25.15 5.11 -21.24
CA LYS A 8 -25.54 3.96 -20.42
C LYS A 8 -25.14 4.10 -18.94
N TYR A 9 -24.15 4.94 -18.64
CA TYR A 9 -23.73 5.28 -17.28
C TYR A 9 -24.39 6.55 -16.74
N GLY A 10 -25.19 7.24 -17.57
CA GLY A 10 -25.81 8.53 -17.22
C GLY A 10 -24.91 9.74 -17.48
N ILE A 11 -23.85 9.57 -18.25
CA ILE A 11 -22.95 10.67 -18.68
C ILE A 11 -23.38 11.09 -20.09
N ASN A 12 -23.87 12.33 -20.21
CA ASN A 12 -24.51 12.81 -21.44
C ASN A 12 -23.70 13.94 -22.11
N ASP A 13 -23.95 14.15 -23.37
CA ASP A 13 -23.40 15.27 -24.14
C ASP A 13 -21.86 15.35 -24.13
N VAL A 14 -21.19 14.21 -24.07
CA VAL A 14 -19.72 14.13 -24.07
C VAL A 14 -19.18 14.68 -25.36
N LYS A 15 -18.28 15.66 -25.30
CA LYS A 15 -17.68 16.32 -26.45
C LYS A 15 -16.66 15.44 -27.16
N GLU A 16 -15.86 14.72 -26.43
CA GLU A 16 -14.83 13.82 -26.94
C GLU A 16 -14.53 12.73 -25.89
N ILE A 17 -14.33 11.51 -26.34
CA ILE A 17 -13.85 10.40 -25.53
C ILE A 17 -12.47 10.01 -26.02
N VAL A 18 -11.46 10.16 -25.14
CA VAL A 18 -10.10 9.66 -25.37
C VAL A 18 -10.00 8.30 -24.67
N TYR A 19 -10.04 7.23 -25.45
CA TYR A 19 -10.04 5.86 -24.93
C TYR A 19 -8.63 5.26 -24.93
N ASN A 20 -8.20 4.75 -23.78
CA ASN A 20 -6.88 4.15 -23.56
C ASN A 20 -5.75 4.90 -24.28
N PRO A 21 -5.55 6.20 -23.95
CA PRO A 21 -4.59 7.03 -24.68
C PRO A 21 -3.16 6.49 -24.60
N SER A 22 -2.39 6.72 -25.65
CA SER A 22 -0.95 6.48 -25.63
C SER A 22 -0.24 7.47 -24.69
N TYR A 23 0.98 7.15 -24.27
CA TYR A 23 1.79 8.09 -23.50
C TYR A 23 2.08 9.38 -24.25
N GLU A 24 2.23 9.31 -25.56
CA GLU A 24 2.40 10.50 -26.42
C GLU A 24 1.17 11.41 -26.38
N GLN A 25 -0.03 10.85 -26.55
CA GLN A 25 -1.29 11.61 -26.45
C GLN A 25 -1.46 12.23 -25.06
N LEU A 26 -1.16 11.48 -24.01
CA LEU A 26 -1.23 12.00 -22.63
C LEU A 26 -0.24 13.14 -22.40
N PHE A 27 0.98 12.99 -22.90
CA PHE A 27 1.98 14.05 -22.79
C PHE A 27 1.53 15.34 -23.49
N GLU A 28 1.01 15.24 -24.71
CA GLU A 28 0.49 16.38 -25.45
C GLU A 28 -0.69 17.03 -24.71
N ASP A 29 -1.64 16.22 -24.24
CA ASP A 29 -2.84 16.72 -23.57
C ASP A 29 -2.53 17.36 -22.21
N GLU A 30 -1.66 16.76 -21.39
CA GLU A 30 -1.37 17.27 -20.05
C GLU A 30 -0.40 18.46 -20.02
N THR A 31 0.35 18.67 -21.10
CA THR A 31 1.28 19.81 -21.25
C THR A 31 0.77 20.87 -22.22
N ASP A 32 -0.46 20.78 -22.70
CA ASP A 32 -1.06 21.76 -23.59
C ASP A 32 -0.94 23.17 -22.97
N PRO A 33 -0.34 24.13 -23.68
CA PRO A 33 -0.19 25.51 -23.18
C PRO A 33 -1.52 26.21 -22.85
N ALA A 34 -2.63 25.76 -23.44
CA ALA A 34 -3.96 26.31 -23.19
C ALA A 34 -4.56 25.87 -21.83
N LEU A 35 -3.99 24.84 -21.18
CA LEU A 35 -4.45 24.42 -19.86
C LEU A 35 -4.06 25.42 -18.77
N GLU A 36 -4.93 25.52 -17.78
CA GLU A 36 -4.75 26.37 -16.62
C GLU A 36 -4.90 25.58 -15.30
N GLY A 37 -4.37 26.15 -14.21
CA GLY A 37 -4.54 25.58 -12.88
C GLY A 37 -3.97 24.17 -12.75
N TYR A 38 -4.72 23.31 -12.05
CA TYR A 38 -4.30 21.93 -11.74
C TYR A 38 -4.43 20.96 -12.92
N ASP A 39 -5.08 21.35 -14.01
CA ASP A 39 -5.10 20.55 -15.25
C ASP A 39 -3.73 20.49 -15.93
N LYS A 40 -2.93 21.53 -15.74
CA LYS A 40 -1.67 21.73 -16.45
C LYS A 40 -0.50 21.05 -15.80
N GLY A 41 0.17 20.18 -16.57
CA GLY A 41 1.46 19.61 -16.22
C GLY A 41 2.63 20.45 -16.71
N GLN A 42 3.76 20.33 -16.02
CA GLN A 42 5.02 20.99 -16.37
C GLN A 42 6.09 19.95 -16.70
N LEU A 43 6.68 20.05 -17.88
CA LEU A 43 7.83 19.22 -18.25
C LEU A 43 9.04 19.56 -17.39
N THR A 44 9.71 18.52 -16.89
CA THR A 44 10.92 18.66 -16.06
C THR A 44 12.19 18.31 -16.81
N GLU A 45 13.33 18.70 -16.24
CA GLU A 45 14.69 18.40 -16.77
C GLU A 45 14.96 16.90 -16.96
N LEU A 46 14.26 16.03 -16.20
CA LEU A 46 14.39 14.57 -16.30
C LEU A 46 13.46 13.94 -17.35
N GLY A 47 12.63 14.75 -18.02
CA GLY A 47 11.70 14.27 -19.04
C GLY A 47 10.35 13.83 -18.51
N ALA A 48 10.18 13.67 -17.22
CA ALA A 48 8.90 13.43 -16.56
C ALA A 48 8.09 14.73 -16.46
N VAL A 49 6.77 14.62 -16.50
CA VAL A 49 5.85 15.73 -16.24
C VAL A 49 5.56 15.81 -14.75
N ASN A 50 5.55 17.03 -14.19
CA ASN A 50 5.10 17.28 -12.83
C ASN A 50 3.71 17.93 -12.84
N VAL A 51 2.85 17.50 -11.94
CA VAL A 51 1.49 18.04 -11.75
C VAL A 51 1.27 18.41 -10.30
N MET A 52 0.33 19.33 -10.07
CA MET A 52 -0.10 19.73 -8.73
C MET A 52 -1.49 19.14 -8.46
N THR A 53 -1.68 18.54 -7.29
CA THR A 53 -2.94 17.85 -6.96
C THR A 53 -3.91 18.70 -6.13
N GLY A 54 -3.65 20.01 -6.06
CA GLY A 54 -4.51 20.95 -5.36
C GLY A 54 -4.34 20.92 -3.84
N ILE A 55 -5.43 21.17 -3.14
CA ILE A 55 -5.43 21.21 -1.66
C ILE A 55 -5.15 19.86 -1.00
N TYR A 56 -5.43 18.77 -1.71
CA TYR A 56 -5.15 17.42 -1.23
C TYR A 56 -3.87 16.89 -1.87
N THR A 57 -2.81 16.81 -1.08
CA THR A 57 -1.52 16.25 -1.47
C THR A 57 -1.32 14.83 -0.95
N GLY A 58 -2.38 14.22 -0.46
CA GLY A 58 -2.48 12.86 0.04
C GLY A 58 -3.92 12.41 0.06
N ARG A 59 -4.15 11.14 0.41
CA ARG A 59 -5.50 10.60 0.60
C ARG A 59 -6.18 11.28 1.77
N SER A 60 -7.52 11.24 1.75
CA SER A 60 -8.35 11.72 2.85
C SER A 60 -9.16 10.56 3.47
N PRO A 61 -8.57 9.77 4.38
CA PRO A 61 -9.25 8.62 4.98
C PRO A 61 -10.54 8.96 5.70
N LYS A 62 -10.63 10.15 6.29
CA LYS A 62 -11.84 10.65 6.96
C LYS A 62 -13.01 10.87 6.01
N ASP A 63 -12.75 11.01 4.71
CA ASP A 63 -13.76 11.24 3.67
C ASP A 63 -14.05 9.97 2.85
N LYS A 64 -13.56 8.82 3.31
CA LYS A 64 -13.88 7.50 2.75
C LYS A 64 -15.18 6.98 3.32
N PHE A 65 -16.08 6.59 2.43
CA PHE A 65 -17.39 6.03 2.79
C PHE A 65 -17.70 4.77 1.97
N ILE A 66 -18.38 3.83 2.61
CA ILE A 66 -18.87 2.62 1.98
C ILE A 66 -20.37 2.56 2.15
N VAL A 67 -21.10 2.29 1.07
CA VAL A 67 -22.56 2.15 1.13
C VAL A 67 -22.93 0.99 2.03
N MET A 68 -23.76 1.26 3.04
CA MET A 68 -24.29 0.22 3.91
C MET A 68 -25.62 -0.29 3.32
N ASP A 69 -25.56 -1.49 2.78
CA ASP A 69 -26.69 -2.17 2.15
C ASP A 69 -26.80 -3.63 2.67
N ASP A 70 -27.66 -4.42 2.06
CA ASP A 70 -27.90 -5.81 2.43
C ASP A 70 -26.65 -6.71 2.24
N MET A 71 -25.72 -6.34 1.36
CA MET A 71 -24.47 -7.07 1.14
C MET A 71 -23.36 -6.64 2.11
N SER A 72 -23.17 -5.33 2.26
CA SER A 72 -22.03 -4.78 3.01
C SER A 72 -22.25 -4.75 4.53
N LYS A 73 -23.50 -4.63 5.01
CA LYS A 73 -23.80 -4.47 6.44
C LYS A 73 -23.21 -5.53 7.34
N ASP A 74 -23.16 -6.78 6.87
CA ASP A 74 -22.70 -7.93 7.65
C ASP A 74 -21.27 -8.37 7.30
N THR A 75 -20.65 -7.77 6.28
CA THR A 75 -19.31 -8.15 5.80
C THR A 75 -18.24 -7.10 6.10
N VAL A 76 -18.59 -5.83 6.02
CA VAL A 76 -17.63 -4.74 6.23
C VAL A 76 -17.29 -4.57 7.73
N TRP A 77 -16.02 -4.34 7.97
CA TRP A 77 -15.53 -3.96 9.30
C TRP A 77 -15.79 -2.47 9.55
N TRP A 78 -16.97 -2.17 10.03
CA TRP A 78 -17.42 -0.78 10.24
C TRP A 78 -16.69 -0.10 11.40
N THR A 79 -16.48 1.21 11.26
CA THR A 79 -15.99 2.04 12.35
C THR A 79 -16.99 2.06 13.52
N THR A 80 -16.45 2.04 14.73
CA THR A 80 -17.23 2.20 15.96
C THR A 80 -16.58 3.26 16.86
N PRO A 81 -17.32 3.90 17.77
CA PRO A 81 -16.73 4.85 18.71
C PRO A 81 -15.65 4.24 19.59
N GLU A 82 -15.77 2.96 19.95
CA GLU A 82 -14.82 2.23 20.77
C GLU A 82 -13.54 1.85 19.99
N TYR A 83 -13.73 1.43 18.72
CA TYR A 83 -12.64 1.01 17.84
C TYR A 83 -12.78 1.70 16.47
N PRO A 84 -12.35 2.97 16.38
CA PRO A 84 -12.50 3.73 15.15
C PRO A 84 -11.60 3.20 14.03
N ASN A 85 -12.13 3.21 12.82
CA ASN A 85 -11.39 2.95 11.58
C ASN A 85 -11.94 3.82 10.45
N ASP A 86 -11.44 3.66 9.22
CA ASP A 86 -11.80 4.50 8.08
C ASP A 86 -13.01 3.98 7.27
N ASN A 87 -13.68 2.92 7.72
CA ASN A 87 -14.85 2.37 7.03
C ASN A 87 -16.11 3.05 7.55
N HIS A 88 -16.37 4.26 7.06
CA HIS A 88 -17.57 5.04 7.44
C HIS A 88 -18.75 4.61 6.59
N PRO A 89 -19.93 4.36 7.21
CA PRO A 89 -21.12 4.00 6.47
C PRO A 89 -21.74 5.20 5.75
N ALA A 90 -22.24 4.97 4.55
CA ALA A 90 -23.08 5.91 3.82
C ALA A 90 -24.41 5.24 3.47
N SER A 91 -25.50 6.02 3.43
CA SER A 91 -26.78 5.52 2.98
C SER A 91 -26.84 5.35 1.46
N GLU A 92 -27.79 4.57 0.98
CA GLU A 92 -28.05 4.44 -0.47
C GLU A 92 -28.49 5.77 -1.09
N GLU A 93 -29.20 6.63 -0.35
CA GLU A 93 -29.59 7.97 -0.75
C GLU A 93 -28.37 8.89 -0.92
N THR A 94 -27.43 8.85 0.02
CA THR A 94 -26.15 9.59 -0.08
C THR A 94 -25.35 9.14 -1.28
N TRP A 95 -25.25 7.83 -1.51
CA TRP A 95 -24.62 7.28 -2.69
C TRP A 95 -25.27 7.80 -3.98
N ALA A 96 -26.60 7.74 -4.09
CA ALA A 96 -27.32 8.19 -5.28
C ALA A 96 -27.11 9.69 -5.55
N ALA A 97 -27.11 10.52 -4.50
CA ALA A 97 -26.85 11.96 -4.62
C ALA A 97 -25.43 12.26 -5.08
N CYS A 98 -24.42 11.60 -4.51
CA CYS A 98 -23.02 11.78 -4.86
C CYS A 98 -22.71 11.25 -6.27
N LYS A 99 -23.26 10.10 -6.65
CA LYS A 99 -23.13 9.56 -8.01
C LYS A 99 -23.76 10.50 -9.03
N LYS A 100 -24.95 11.02 -8.77
CA LYS A 100 -25.62 12.00 -9.64
C LYS A 100 -24.73 13.23 -9.85
N LEU A 101 -24.16 13.78 -8.78
CA LEU A 101 -23.25 14.92 -8.86
C LEU A 101 -22.03 14.61 -9.72
N ALA A 102 -21.43 13.45 -9.56
CA ALA A 102 -20.28 13.01 -10.37
C ALA A 102 -20.64 12.88 -11.87
N LEU A 103 -21.78 12.27 -12.18
CA LEU A 103 -22.25 12.09 -13.57
C LEU A 103 -22.58 13.44 -14.24
N GLU A 104 -23.17 14.37 -13.49
CA GLU A 104 -23.41 15.73 -13.98
C GLU A 104 -22.11 16.48 -14.25
N GLU A 105 -21.13 16.38 -13.36
CA GLU A 105 -19.81 16.99 -13.55
C GLU A 105 -19.09 16.44 -14.78
N LEU A 106 -19.15 15.13 -15.00
CA LEU A 106 -18.50 14.47 -16.14
C LEU A 106 -19.24 14.68 -17.48
N SER A 107 -20.49 15.11 -17.45
CA SER A 107 -21.28 15.36 -18.66
C SER A 107 -20.83 16.64 -19.38
N GLY A 108 -20.99 16.69 -20.72
CA GLY A 108 -20.72 17.86 -21.52
C GLY A 108 -19.24 18.20 -21.72
N LYS A 109 -18.32 17.28 -21.45
CA LYS A 109 -16.87 17.50 -21.46
C LYS A 109 -16.12 16.56 -22.38
N LYS A 110 -14.83 16.86 -22.63
CA LYS A 110 -13.84 15.89 -23.07
C LYS A 110 -13.49 14.99 -21.88
N LEU A 111 -13.55 13.69 -22.07
CA LEU A 111 -13.29 12.69 -21.03
C LEU A 111 -12.23 11.69 -21.47
N TYR A 112 -11.50 11.18 -20.48
CA TYR A 112 -10.58 10.06 -20.65
C TYR A 112 -11.21 8.82 -20.04
N VAL A 113 -11.29 7.75 -20.83
CA VAL A 113 -11.75 6.44 -20.37
C VAL A 113 -10.58 5.48 -20.46
N VAL A 114 -10.13 5.00 -19.30
CA VAL A 114 -9.01 4.08 -19.22
C VAL A 114 -9.51 2.73 -18.70
N ASP A 115 -9.43 1.73 -19.56
CA ASP A 115 -9.70 0.34 -19.24
C ASP A 115 -8.39 -0.36 -18.88
N CYS A 116 -8.37 -1.02 -17.75
CA CYS A 116 -7.17 -1.65 -17.21
C CYS A 116 -7.53 -2.80 -16.27
N PHE A 117 -6.49 -3.49 -15.77
CA PHE A 117 -6.67 -4.56 -14.80
C PHE A 117 -5.99 -4.23 -13.48
N CYS A 118 -6.61 -4.64 -12.38
CA CYS A 118 -6.02 -4.70 -11.06
C CYS A 118 -5.77 -6.17 -10.73
N GLY A 119 -4.49 -6.58 -10.68
CA GLY A 119 -4.08 -7.97 -10.47
C GLY A 119 -3.43 -8.62 -11.70
N ALA A 120 -2.24 -9.18 -11.52
CA ALA A 120 -1.46 -9.81 -12.57
C ALA A 120 -1.95 -11.22 -12.93
N ASN A 121 -2.70 -11.88 -12.05
CA ASN A 121 -3.26 -13.20 -12.34
C ASN A 121 -4.60 -13.07 -13.09
N LYS A 122 -4.68 -13.65 -14.28
CA LYS A 122 -5.87 -13.56 -15.15
C LYS A 122 -7.14 -14.14 -14.52
N ASP A 123 -7.01 -15.15 -13.68
CA ASP A 123 -8.16 -15.84 -13.07
C ASP A 123 -8.81 -15.04 -11.94
N THR A 124 -8.08 -14.11 -11.34
CA THR A 124 -8.50 -13.37 -10.14
C THR A 124 -8.43 -11.85 -10.27
N ARG A 125 -7.95 -11.35 -11.41
CA ARG A 125 -7.86 -9.91 -11.69
C ARG A 125 -9.24 -9.27 -11.78
N MET A 126 -9.29 -7.99 -11.46
CA MET A 126 -10.47 -7.15 -11.64
C MET A 126 -10.31 -6.30 -12.90
N SER A 127 -11.28 -6.33 -13.80
CA SER A 127 -11.36 -5.43 -14.94
C SER A 127 -11.94 -4.09 -14.49
N VAL A 128 -11.22 -3.01 -14.66
CA VAL A 128 -11.60 -1.69 -14.14
C VAL A 128 -11.70 -0.67 -15.25
N ARG A 129 -12.80 0.07 -15.26
CA ARG A 129 -12.97 1.24 -16.12
C ARG A 129 -12.93 2.51 -15.30
N PHE A 130 -11.94 3.35 -15.55
CA PHE A 130 -11.86 4.69 -15.00
C PHE A 130 -12.42 5.70 -15.99
N ILE A 131 -13.28 6.60 -15.51
CA ILE A 131 -13.80 7.73 -16.26
C ILE A 131 -13.35 8.99 -15.53
N VAL A 132 -12.48 9.76 -16.17
CA VAL A 132 -11.85 10.94 -15.57
C VAL A 132 -11.90 12.14 -16.53
N GLU A 133 -11.86 13.35 -15.98
CA GLU A 133 -11.91 14.59 -16.76
C GLU A 133 -10.55 15.27 -16.91
N VAL A 134 -9.49 14.74 -16.27
CA VAL A 134 -8.15 15.32 -16.24
C VAL A 134 -7.16 14.40 -16.93
N ALA A 135 -6.41 14.92 -17.89
CA ALA A 135 -5.45 14.14 -18.69
C ALA A 135 -4.40 13.44 -17.82
N TRP A 136 -3.78 14.14 -16.90
CA TRP A 136 -2.74 13.55 -16.05
C TRP A 136 -3.27 12.51 -15.06
N GLN A 137 -4.56 12.53 -14.71
CA GLN A 137 -5.17 11.43 -13.95
C GLN A 137 -5.25 10.15 -14.79
N ALA A 138 -5.55 10.27 -16.08
CA ALA A 138 -5.47 9.14 -17.00
C ALA A 138 -4.04 8.61 -17.14
N HIS A 139 -3.05 9.50 -17.13
CA HIS A 139 -1.63 9.14 -17.11
C HIS A 139 -1.26 8.37 -15.83
N PHE A 140 -1.69 8.84 -14.67
CA PHE A 140 -1.51 8.15 -13.39
C PHE A 140 -2.09 6.72 -13.43
N ILE A 141 -3.31 6.57 -13.92
CA ILE A 141 -3.97 5.26 -14.07
C ILE A 141 -3.16 4.35 -15.00
N LYS A 142 -2.71 4.88 -16.13
CA LYS A 142 -1.90 4.13 -17.09
C LYS A 142 -0.57 3.65 -16.49
N ASN A 143 0.03 4.42 -15.61
CA ASN A 143 1.25 4.03 -14.90
C ASN A 143 0.96 2.97 -13.83
N MET A 144 -0.15 3.08 -13.10
CA MET A 144 -0.37 2.30 -11.88
C MET A 144 -1.12 0.99 -12.07
N PHE A 145 -1.89 0.85 -13.14
CA PHE A 145 -2.68 -0.35 -13.40
C PHE A 145 -2.13 -1.14 -14.58
N ILE A 146 -2.52 -2.41 -14.67
CA ILE A 146 -2.05 -3.31 -15.72
C ILE A 146 -2.80 -3.00 -17.02
N LYS A 147 -2.03 -2.73 -18.07
CA LYS A 147 -2.57 -2.37 -19.39
C LYS A 147 -3.11 -3.61 -20.08
N PRO A 148 -4.30 -3.52 -20.70
CA PRO A 148 -4.81 -4.59 -21.54
C PRO A 148 -4.01 -4.73 -22.83
N THR A 149 -4.01 -5.91 -23.43
CA THR A 149 -3.61 -6.10 -24.82
C THR A 149 -4.69 -5.54 -25.75
N LYS A 150 -4.38 -5.38 -27.04
CA LYS A 150 -5.39 -4.94 -28.03
C LYS A 150 -6.59 -5.88 -28.11
N GLU A 151 -6.36 -7.18 -28.05
CA GLU A 151 -7.42 -8.18 -28.03
C GLU A 151 -8.31 -8.06 -26.79
N GLU A 152 -7.68 -7.80 -25.63
CA GLU A 152 -8.40 -7.58 -24.36
C GLU A 152 -9.21 -6.26 -24.40
N GLU A 153 -8.70 -5.21 -25.07
CA GLU A 153 -9.45 -3.95 -25.25
C GLU A 153 -10.72 -4.15 -26.10
N GLU A 154 -10.62 -4.97 -27.16
CA GLU A 154 -11.75 -5.22 -28.06
C GLU A 154 -12.91 -5.96 -27.38
N SER A 155 -12.60 -6.81 -26.41
CA SER A 155 -13.56 -7.61 -25.65
C SER A 155 -13.77 -7.14 -24.21
N PHE A 156 -13.31 -5.95 -23.87
CA PHE A 156 -13.29 -5.47 -22.49
C PHE A 156 -14.69 -5.26 -21.91
N VAL A 157 -14.94 -5.91 -20.80
CA VAL A 157 -16.15 -5.72 -19.97
C VAL A 157 -15.68 -5.37 -18.56
N PRO A 158 -15.99 -4.18 -18.04
CA PRO A 158 -15.56 -3.81 -16.70
C PRO A 158 -16.32 -4.57 -15.60
N ASP A 159 -15.59 -5.09 -14.64
CA ASP A 159 -16.13 -5.60 -13.38
C ASP A 159 -16.40 -4.47 -12.38
N PHE A 160 -15.62 -3.39 -12.49
CA PHE A 160 -15.65 -2.25 -11.58
C PHE A 160 -15.50 -0.94 -12.35
N ILE A 161 -16.25 0.09 -11.94
CA ILE A 161 -16.20 1.41 -12.57
C ILE A 161 -15.88 2.46 -11.53
N CYS A 162 -14.88 3.30 -11.83
CA CYS A 162 -14.54 4.48 -11.03
C CYS A 162 -14.91 5.75 -11.79
N TYR A 163 -15.78 6.56 -11.20
CA TYR A 163 -16.14 7.89 -11.67
C TYR A 163 -15.34 8.92 -10.86
N ASN A 164 -14.34 9.53 -11.46
CA ASN A 164 -13.54 10.55 -10.78
C ASN A 164 -13.94 11.95 -11.27
N ALA A 165 -14.73 12.63 -10.47
CA ALA A 165 -15.21 13.99 -10.70
C ALA A 165 -14.51 14.97 -9.75
N SER A 166 -13.19 15.11 -9.88
CA SER A 166 -12.31 15.88 -8.97
C SER A 166 -12.72 17.34 -8.83
N LYS A 167 -13.36 17.92 -9.83
CA LYS A 167 -13.77 19.34 -9.85
C LYS A 167 -15.09 19.61 -9.13
N ALA A 168 -15.90 18.58 -8.87
CA ALA A 168 -17.18 18.71 -8.17
C ALA A 168 -17.00 18.75 -6.65
N LYS A 169 -17.79 19.58 -5.97
CA LYS A 169 -17.86 19.69 -4.52
C LYS A 169 -19.22 19.29 -4.00
N VAL A 170 -19.25 18.60 -2.87
CA VAL A 170 -20.51 18.24 -2.20
C VAL A 170 -20.89 19.38 -1.24
N GLU A 171 -21.57 20.40 -1.75
CA GLU A 171 -21.91 21.59 -0.96
C GLU A 171 -22.85 21.28 0.22
N ASN A 172 -23.78 20.36 0.03
CA ASN A 172 -24.75 19.91 1.04
C ASN A 172 -24.26 18.68 1.82
N TYR A 173 -22.97 18.51 2.01
CA TYR A 173 -22.39 17.33 2.63
C TYR A 173 -22.95 16.99 4.02
N LYS A 174 -23.30 18.00 4.84
CA LYS A 174 -23.90 17.81 6.17
C LYS A 174 -25.23 17.10 6.11
N GLU A 175 -26.08 17.48 5.16
CA GLU A 175 -27.39 16.87 4.94
C GLU A 175 -27.27 15.41 4.48
N LEU A 176 -26.18 15.10 3.77
CA LEU A 176 -25.87 13.76 3.28
C LEU A 176 -25.11 12.88 4.30
N GLY A 177 -24.80 13.40 5.48
CA GLY A 177 -24.07 12.67 6.50
C GLY A 177 -22.58 12.49 6.19
N LEU A 178 -22.01 13.30 5.30
CA LEU A 178 -20.58 13.30 4.96
C LEU A 178 -19.79 14.24 5.89
N HIS A 179 -18.47 14.09 5.92
CA HIS A 179 -17.62 14.86 6.84
C HIS A 179 -17.15 16.20 6.25
N SER A 180 -17.10 16.32 4.93
CA SER A 180 -16.67 17.52 4.23
C SER A 180 -17.25 17.57 2.81
N GLU A 181 -16.90 18.62 2.07
CA GLU A 181 -17.24 18.76 0.64
C GLU A 181 -16.56 17.71 -0.26
N THR A 182 -15.63 16.94 0.32
CA THR A 182 -14.86 15.90 -0.35
C THR A 182 -15.41 14.53 0.02
N ALA A 183 -15.46 13.61 -0.94
CA ALA A 183 -15.87 12.24 -0.67
C ALA A 183 -15.22 11.25 -1.65
N ALA A 184 -14.79 10.12 -1.10
CA ALA A 184 -14.47 8.91 -1.85
C ALA A 184 -15.44 7.82 -1.37
N LEU A 185 -16.42 7.50 -2.20
CA LEU A 185 -17.49 6.56 -1.86
C LEU A 185 -17.36 5.28 -2.67
N PHE A 186 -17.64 4.17 -2.00
CA PHE A 186 -17.60 2.82 -2.59
C PHE A 186 -18.97 2.16 -2.46
N ASN A 187 -19.44 1.56 -3.54
CA ASN A 187 -20.60 0.68 -3.53
C ASN A 187 -20.14 -0.73 -3.93
N VAL A 188 -19.97 -1.60 -2.93
CA VAL A 188 -19.46 -2.97 -3.17
C VAL A 188 -20.47 -3.86 -3.90
N LYS A 189 -21.76 -3.59 -3.79
CA LYS A 189 -22.82 -4.32 -4.46
C LYS A 189 -22.88 -4.00 -5.95
N SER A 190 -22.87 -2.71 -6.30
CA SER A 190 -22.86 -2.27 -7.71
C SER A 190 -21.48 -2.26 -8.35
N ARG A 191 -20.42 -2.46 -7.56
CA ARG A 191 -19.02 -2.44 -8.01
C ARG A 191 -18.62 -1.11 -8.63
N GLU A 192 -18.81 -0.05 -7.87
CA GLU A 192 -18.56 1.32 -8.30
C GLU A 192 -17.84 2.13 -7.23
N GLN A 193 -17.04 3.10 -7.68
CA GLN A 193 -16.44 4.15 -6.86
C GLN A 193 -16.79 5.51 -7.43
N VAL A 194 -17.06 6.48 -6.56
CA VAL A 194 -17.22 7.89 -6.90
C VAL A 194 -16.20 8.70 -6.10
N ILE A 195 -15.43 9.54 -6.77
CA ILE A 195 -14.47 10.48 -6.16
C ILE A 195 -14.91 11.90 -6.46
N LEU A 196 -15.02 12.72 -5.42
CA LEU A 196 -15.47 14.11 -5.48
C LEU A 196 -14.49 15.02 -4.72
N ASN A 197 -14.14 16.15 -5.34
CA ASN A 197 -13.37 17.25 -4.77
C ASN A 197 -11.95 16.89 -4.27
N THR A 198 -11.34 15.89 -4.85
CA THR A 198 -9.91 15.61 -4.66
C THR A 198 -9.27 15.21 -5.98
N TRP A 199 -8.09 15.77 -6.25
CA TRP A 199 -7.35 15.50 -7.48
C TRP A 199 -6.26 14.45 -7.27
N TYR A 200 -5.99 14.08 -6.02
CA TYR A 200 -4.91 13.18 -5.66
C TYR A 200 -5.11 11.78 -6.26
N GLY A 201 -4.15 11.37 -7.12
CA GLY A 201 -4.23 10.09 -7.84
C GLY A 201 -4.30 8.86 -6.93
N GLY A 202 -3.68 8.95 -5.76
CA GLY A 202 -3.68 7.88 -4.77
C GLY A 202 -5.06 7.43 -4.29
N GLU A 203 -6.11 8.25 -4.42
CA GLU A 203 -7.49 7.84 -4.11
C GLU A 203 -7.99 6.75 -5.06
N MET A 204 -7.64 6.84 -6.36
CA MET A 204 -7.95 5.79 -7.34
C MET A 204 -7.16 4.50 -7.07
N LYS A 205 -5.85 4.64 -6.86
CA LYS A 205 -4.95 3.51 -6.60
C LYS A 205 -5.37 2.74 -5.35
N LYS A 206 -5.44 3.42 -4.22
CA LYS A 206 -5.79 2.79 -2.92
C LYS A 206 -7.27 2.42 -2.82
N GLY A 207 -8.12 3.11 -3.56
CA GLY A 207 -9.53 2.74 -3.70
C GLY A 207 -9.68 1.35 -4.30
N LEU A 208 -8.99 1.05 -5.39
CA LEU A 208 -9.02 -0.28 -5.99
C LEU A 208 -8.33 -1.33 -5.11
N PHE A 209 -7.26 -0.98 -4.43
CA PHE A 209 -6.66 -1.85 -3.43
C PHE A 209 -7.66 -2.22 -2.32
N SER A 210 -8.40 -1.25 -1.80
CA SER A 210 -9.45 -1.50 -0.81
C SER A 210 -10.54 -2.44 -1.36
N MET A 211 -10.89 -2.31 -2.63
CA MET A 211 -11.86 -3.22 -3.27
C MET A 211 -11.30 -4.63 -3.46
N MET A 212 -10.04 -4.77 -3.84
CA MET A 212 -9.37 -6.09 -3.85
C MET A 212 -9.37 -6.70 -2.44
N ASN A 213 -9.11 -5.90 -1.41
CA ASN A 213 -9.19 -6.31 -0.01
C ASN A 213 -10.61 -6.70 0.45
N TYR A 214 -11.64 -6.25 -0.23
CA TYR A 214 -13.01 -6.71 0.02
C TYR A 214 -13.31 -8.02 -0.69
N TYR A 215 -13.09 -8.08 -2.01
CA TYR A 215 -13.56 -9.20 -2.83
C TYR A 215 -12.68 -10.46 -2.74
N LEU A 216 -11.35 -10.31 -2.71
CA LEU A 216 -10.44 -11.46 -2.77
C LEU A 216 -10.46 -12.35 -1.52
N PRO A 217 -10.39 -11.81 -0.29
CA PRO A 217 -10.45 -12.68 0.89
C PRO A 217 -11.76 -13.47 1.01
N LEU A 218 -12.86 -12.91 0.53
CA LEU A 218 -14.15 -13.61 0.48
C LEU A 218 -14.14 -14.80 -0.50
N GLN A 219 -13.20 -14.83 -1.43
CA GLN A 219 -12.94 -15.92 -2.38
C GLN A 219 -11.81 -16.85 -1.92
N GLY A 220 -11.27 -16.66 -0.72
CA GLY A 220 -10.16 -17.45 -0.20
C GLY A 220 -8.80 -17.10 -0.79
N ILE A 221 -8.62 -15.87 -1.28
CA ILE A 221 -7.37 -15.36 -1.83
C ILE A 221 -6.79 -14.32 -0.87
N ALA A 222 -5.50 -14.45 -0.51
CA ALA A 222 -4.85 -13.46 0.32
C ALA A 222 -4.64 -12.16 -0.47
N SER A 223 -4.99 -11.04 0.15
CA SER A 223 -4.74 -9.68 -0.35
C SER A 223 -3.87 -8.95 0.66
N MET A 224 -2.77 -8.36 0.21
CA MET A 224 -1.67 -7.98 1.09
C MET A 224 -1.07 -6.63 0.73
N HIS A 225 -0.92 -5.77 1.74
CA HIS A 225 -0.13 -4.55 1.65
C HIS A 225 1.33 -4.88 1.95
N CYS A 226 2.07 -5.29 0.94
CA CYS A 226 3.45 -5.75 1.06
C CYS A 226 4.22 -5.50 -0.23
N SER A 227 5.55 -5.50 -0.14
CA SER A 227 6.42 -5.68 -1.30
C SER A 227 6.78 -7.16 -1.47
N ALA A 228 7.19 -7.55 -2.66
CA ALA A 228 7.55 -8.93 -2.96
C ALA A 228 8.68 -9.01 -3.99
N ASN A 229 9.55 -10.01 -3.83
CA ASN A 229 10.62 -10.29 -4.78
C ASN A 229 10.89 -11.79 -4.89
N THR A 230 11.70 -12.15 -5.89
CA THR A 230 12.22 -13.51 -6.10
C THR A 230 13.75 -13.47 -6.18
N ASP A 231 14.39 -14.65 -6.18
CA ASP A 231 15.78 -14.73 -6.59
C ASP A 231 15.92 -14.44 -8.10
N MET A 232 17.15 -14.44 -8.60
CA MET A 232 17.45 -14.14 -10.01
C MET A 232 16.95 -15.21 -11.00
N GLU A 233 16.53 -16.38 -10.49
CA GLU A 233 15.91 -17.46 -11.27
C GLU A 233 14.38 -17.42 -11.25
N GLY A 234 13.78 -16.45 -10.58
CA GLY A 234 12.33 -16.32 -10.42
C GLY A 234 11.74 -17.30 -9.40
N LYS A 235 12.55 -17.77 -8.46
CA LYS A 235 12.18 -18.68 -7.37
C LYS A 235 12.37 -18.03 -6.01
N ASN A 236 12.16 -18.77 -4.94
CA ASN A 236 12.39 -18.30 -3.56
C ASN A 236 11.71 -16.95 -3.28
N THR A 237 10.41 -16.92 -3.52
CA THR A 237 9.61 -15.70 -3.32
C THR A 237 9.60 -15.30 -1.84
N ALA A 238 9.87 -14.02 -1.58
CA ALA A 238 9.77 -13.40 -0.27
C ALA A 238 8.78 -12.24 -0.31
N ILE A 239 7.99 -12.07 0.74
CA ILE A 239 7.08 -10.95 0.92
C ILE A 239 7.46 -10.17 2.18
N PHE A 240 7.39 -8.83 2.06
CA PHE A 240 7.82 -7.90 3.10
C PHE A 240 6.65 -6.99 3.46
N PHE A 241 6.20 -7.06 4.70
CA PHE A 241 5.24 -6.13 5.28
C PHE A 241 5.99 -5.11 6.13
N GLY A 242 5.50 -3.90 6.16
CA GLY A 242 6.07 -2.86 7.01
C GLY A 242 5.43 -1.51 6.76
N LEU A 243 5.37 -0.69 7.79
CA LEU A 243 4.91 0.69 7.71
C LEU A 243 6.03 1.61 7.19
N SER A 244 5.68 2.87 6.93
CA SER A 244 6.65 3.88 6.50
C SER A 244 7.82 3.97 7.50
N GLY A 245 9.05 4.05 6.97
CA GLY A 245 10.26 4.17 7.79
C GLY A 245 10.84 2.87 8.34
N THR A 246 10.23 1.72 8.06
CA THR A 246 10.72 0.40 8.51
C THR A 246 11.77 -0.21 7.57
N GLY A 247 11.96 0.36 6.39
CA GLY A 247 12.89 -0.14 5.39
C GLY A 247 12.29 -1.06 4.34
N LYS A 248 10.95 -1.15 4.24
CA LYS A 248 10.25 -2.04 3.30
C LYS A 248 10.78 -1.91 1.87
N THR A 249 10.81 -0.72 1.31
CA THR A 249 11.31 -0.48 -0.07
C THR A 249 12.79 -0.81 -0.20
N THR A 250 13.61 -0.33 0.72
CA THR A 250 15.08 -0.54 0.69
C THR A 250 15.46 -2.01 0.77
N LEU A 251 14.79 -2.77 1.62
CA LEU A 251 15.11 -4.18 1.89
C LEU A 251 14.53 -5.13 0.84
N SER A 252 13.39 -4.79 0.24
CA SER A 252 12.80 -5.58 -0.85
C SER A 252 13.47 -5.30 -2.20
N THR A 253 14.08 -4.14 -2.39
CA THR A 253 14.87 -3.77 -3.57
C THR A 253 16.33 -4.15 -3.33
N ASP A 254 16.67 -5.38 -3.68
CA ASP A 254 18.02 -5.94 -3.55
C ASP A 254 18.58 -6.20 -4.95
N PRO A 255 19.82 -5.77 -5.27
CA PRO A 255 20.43 -6.04 -6.58
C PRO A 255 20.59 -7.54 -6.89
N LYS A 256 20.50 -8.40 -5.90
CA LYS A 256 20.51 -9.87 -6.04
C LYS A 256 19.15 -10.50 -6.25
N ARG A 257 18.09 -9.68 -6.31
CA ARG A 257 16.70 -10.15 -6.38
C ARG A 257 15.96 -9.50 -7.54
N LEU A 258 14.88 -10.13 -8.00
CA LEU A 258 13.94 -9.59 -8.98
C LEU A 258 12.69 -9.07 -8.26
N LEU A 259 12.31 -7.82 -8.50
CA LEU A 259 11.13 -7.21 -7.93
C LEU A 259 9.86 -7.79 -8.58
N ILE A 260 8.91 -8.28 -7.78
CA ILE A 260 7.54 -8.55 -8.24
C ILE A 260 6.75 -7.26 -8.19
N GLY A 261 6.78 -6.55 -7.07
CA GLY A 261 6.15 -5.26 -6.87
C GLY A 261 6.52 -4.67 -5.52
N ASP A 262 6.24 -3.39 -5.33
CA ASP A 262 6.69 -2.63 -4.17
C ASP A 262 5.63 -2.42 -3.08
N ASP A 263 4.32 -2.70 -3.36
CA ASP A 263 3.28 -2.21 -2.44
C ASP A 263 2.04 -3.12 -2.26
N GLU A 264 1.47 -3.69 -3.33
CA GLU A 264 0.18 -4.39 -3.29
C GLU A 264 0.24 -5.73 -4.01
N HIS A 265 -0.09 -6.82 -3.31
CA HIS A 265 -0.01 -8.17 -3.85
C HIS A 265 -1.19 -9.04 -3.45
N GLY A 266 -1.48 -10.01 -4.30
CA GLY A 266 -2.32 -11.15 -3.97
C GLY A 266 -1.50 -12.43 -3.87
N TRP A 267 -2.06 -13.42 -3.19
CA TRP A 267 -1.50 -14.75 -3.12
C TRP A 267 -2.61 -15.78 -3.26
N ASP A 268 -2.61 -16.47 -4.39
CA ASP A 268 -3.56 -17.52 -4.74
C ASP A 268 -2.86 -18.87 -4.96
N ASP A 269 -3.54 -19.83 -5.55
CA ASP A 269 -2.97 -21.16 -5.81
C ASP A 269 -1.83 -21.16 -6.84
N ASN A 270 -1.71 -20.10 -7.65
CA ASN A 270 -0.65 -19.94 -8.64
C ASN A 270 0.59 -19.22 -8.09
N GLY A 271 0.51 -18.66 -6.89
CA GLY A 271 1.60 -17.96 -6.23
C GLY A 271 1.29 -16.50 -5.89
N VAL A 272 2.35 -15.73 -5.70
CA VAL A 272 2.28 -14.30 -5.37
C VAL A 272 2.27 -13.46 -6.64
N PHE A 273 1.34 -12.51 -6.75
CA PHE A 273 1.21 -11.66 -7.92
C PHE A 273 0.97 -10.21 -7.54
N ASN A 274 1.51 -9.31 -8.35
CA ASN A 274 1.34 -7.87 -8.19
C ASN A 274 -0.09 -7.46 -8.60
N PHE A 275 -0.70 -6.53 -7.87
CA PHE A 275 -1.95 -5.90 -8.31
C PHE A 275 -1.73 -4.80 -9.33
N GLU A 276 -0.55 -4.23 -9.37
CA GLU A 276 -0.23 -3.00 -10.07
C GLU A 276 0.60 -3.23 -11.33
N GLY A 277 0.51 -2.27 -12.26
CA GLY A 277 1.34 -2.20 -13.45
C GLY A 277 2.56 -1.28 -13.31
N GLY A 278 2.73 -0.65 -12.18
CA GLY A 278 3.81 0.30 -11.92
C GLY A 278 4.10 0.51 -10.45
N CYS A 279 4.90 1.51 -10.18
CA CYS A 279 5.33 1.90 -8.84
C CYS A 279 4.92 3.34 -8.51
N TYR A 280 4.64 3.60 -7.23
CA TYR A 280 4.25 4.90 -6.72
C TYR A 280 5.11 5.26 -5.51
N ALA A 281 6.24 5.92 -5.76
CA ALA A 281 7.27 6.17 -4.77
C ALA A 281 7.21 7.60 -4.20
N LYS A 282 7.62 7.76 -2.94
CA LYS A 282 7.93 9.08 -2.37
C LYS A 282 9.25 9.58 -2.94
N VAL A 283 9.31 10.88 -3.24
CA VAL A 283 10.50 11.50 -3.81
C VAL A 283 11.02 12.69 -2.99
N ILE A 284 10.45 12.94 -1.82
CA ILE A 284 10.99 13.97 -0.92
C ILE A 284 12.41 13.60 -0.51
N GLY A 285 13.35 14.51 -0.71
CA GLY A 285 14.76 14.29 -0.41
C GLY A 285 15.42 13.19 -1.25
N LEU A 286 14.84 12.83 -2.41
CA LEU A 286 15.38 11.78 -3.27
C LEU A 286 16.81 12.08 -3.67
N ASP A 287 17.69 11.09 -3.49
CA ASP A 287 19.08 11.14 -3.84
C ASP A 287 19.46 10.00 -4.79
N LYS A 288 20.15 10.36 -5.86
CA LYS A 288 20.53 9.44 -6.93
C LYS A 288 21.44 8.30 -6.47
N GLU A 289 22.31 8.55 -5.50
CA GLU A 289 23.29 7.56 -5.03
C GLU A 289 22.65 6.57 -4.06
N SER A 290 21.74 7.05 -3.21
CA SER A 290 21.07 6.19 -2.20
C SER A 290 19.87 5.43 -2.75
N GLU A 291 19.16 6.00 -3.74
CA GLU A 291 17.94 5.42 -4.33
C GLU A 291 18.00 5.44 -5.87
N PRO A 292 19.00 4.80 -6.48
CA PRO A 292 19.25 4.88 -7.93
C PRO A 292 18.08 4.35 -8.77
N ASP A 293 17.40 3.30 -8.34
CA ASP A 293 16.30 2.70 -9.10
C ASP A 293 15.12 3.68 -9.24
N ILE A 294 14.73 4.37 -8.16
CA ILE A 294 13.67 5.36 -8.21
C ILE A 294 14.11 6.56 -9.05
N TYR A 295 15.32 7.08 -8.80
CA TYR A 295 15.82 8.25 -9.54
C TYR A 295 15.89 7.98 -11.04
N ASN A 296 16.41 6.84 -11.47
CA ASN A 296 16.54 6.47 -12.88
C ASN A 296 15.19 6.13 -13.54
N ALA A 297 14.16 5.82 -12.76
CA ALA A 297 12.80 5.63 -13.25
C ALA A 297 12.08 6.95 -13.56
N ILE A 298 12.59 8.08 -13.06
CA ILE A 298 12.05 9.42 -13.35
C ILE A 298 12.58 9.89 -14.70
N LYS A 299 11.84 9.56 -15.74
CA LYS A 299 12.13 9.86 -17.13
C LYS A 299 10.82 10.03 -17.89
N ARG A 300 10.86 10.16 -19.21
CA ARG A 300 9.66 10.20 -20.04
C ARG A 300 8.69 9.07 -19.62
N ASP A 301 7.39 9.39 -19.57
CA ASP A 301 6.27 8.55 -19.14
C ASP A 301 6.11 8.39 -17.61
N ALA A 302 7.09 8.79 -16.80
CA ALA A 302 6.88 8.98 -15.38
C ALA A 302 6.07 10.26 -15.10
N LEU A 303 5.29 10.26 -14.03
CA LEU A 303 4.49 11.40 -13.58
C LEU A 303 4.84 11.77 -12.15
N LEU A 304 5.38 12.99 -11.97
CA LEU A 304 5.66 13.57 -10.66
C LEU A 304 4.42 14.30 -10.13
N GLU A 305 4.23 14.26 -8.83
CA GLU A 305 3.12 14.94 -8.14
C GLU A 305 3.67 15.84 -7.02
N ASN A 306 3.29 17.12 -7.07
CA ASN A 306 3.55 18.13 -6.03
C ASN A 306 5.02 18.43 -5.77
N VAL A 307 5.89 18.13 -6.71
CA VAL A 307 7.31 18.45 -6.62
C VAL A 307 7.52 19.91 -7.02
N THR A 308 8.45 20.59 -6.37
CA THR A 308 8.82 21.95 -6.76
C THR A 308 9.73 21.93 -7.98
N VAL A 309 9.30 22.64 -9.01
CA VAL A 309 10.00 22.75 -10.31
C VAL A 309 10.06 24.23 -10.71
N ASP A 310 11.25 24.70 -11.06
CA ASP A 310 11.43 26.07 -11.52
C ASP A 310 10.97 26.30 -12.98
N ALA A 311 11.09 27.51 -13.48
CA ALA A 311 10.66 27.87 -14.83
C ALA A 311 11.45 27.16 -15.92
N GLU A 312 12.66 26.73 -15.65
CA GLU A 312 13.55 26.00 -16.55
C GLU A 312 13.35 24.48 -16.48
N GLY A 313 12.45 24.02 -15.61
CA GLY A 313 12.15 22.59 -15.43
C GLY A 313 13.04 21.88 -14.42
N LYS A 314 13.88 22.60 -13.69
CA LYS A 314 14.77 22.03 -12.68
C LYS A 314 13.99 21.63 -11.44
N ILE A 315 14.25 20.41 -10.95
CA ILE A 315 13.54 19.83 -9.81
C ILE A 315 14.31 20.10 -8.52
N ASP A 316 13.59 20.50 -7.46
CA ASP A 316 14.06 20.50 -6.09
C ASP A 316 13.34 19.45 -5.26
N PHE A 317 13.94 18.26 -5.12
CA PHE A 317 13.39 17.18 -4.31
C PHE A 317 13.41 17.44 -2.80
N ALA A 318 14.21 18.39 -2.33
CA ALA A 318 14.32 18.72 -0.91
C ALA A 318 13.23 19.67 -0.43
N ASP A 319 12.58 20.39 -1.35
CA ASP A 319 11.56 21.39 -1.01
C ASP A 319 10.28 20.74 -0.49
N LYS A 320 9.89 21.16 0.72
CA LYS A 320 8.69 20.70 1.44
C LYS A 320 7.59 21.76 1.47
N SER A 321 7.73 22.85 0.76
CA SER A 321 6.81 23.99 0.83
C SER A 321 5.38 23.65 0.39
N VAL A 322 5.22 22.73 -0.55
CA VAL A 322 3.92 22.21 -0.99
C VAL A 322 3.46 21.07 -0.07
N THR A 323 4.29 20.05 0.10
CA THR A 323 4.01 18.89 0.91
C THR A 323 5.28 18.06 1.16
N GLU A 324 5.31 17.30 2.24
CA GLU A 324 6.30 16.24 2.43
C GLU A 324 5.96 14.95 1.67
N ASN A 325 4.75 14.85 1.09
CA ASN A 325 4.25 13.70 0.37
C ASN A 325 4.39 13.87 -1.15
N THR A 326 5.54 14.35 -1.60
CA THR A 326 5.85 14.39 -3.04
C THR A 326 5.99 12.98 -3.59
N ARG A 327 5.48 12.74 -4.79
CA ARG A 327 5.38 11.40 -5.38
C ARG A 327 5.85 11.36 -6.82
N VAL A 328 6.19 10.14 -7.27
CA VAL A 328 6.30 9.80 -8.68
C VAL A 328 5.59 8.48 -8.94
N SER A 329 4.82 8.42 -10.03
CA SER A 329 4.33 7.17 -10.60
C SER A 329 5.08 6.85 -11.89
N TYR A 330 5.41 5.60 -12.10
CA TYR A 330 6.05 5.13 -13.33
C TYR A 330 5.68 3.68 -13.62
N PRO A 331 5.64 3.29 -14.91
CA PRO A 331 5.40 1.89 -15.26
C PRO A 331 6.55 1.00 -14.76
N ILE A 332 6.23 -0.24 -14.39
CA ILE A 332 7.21 -1.14 -13.77
C ILE A 332 8.40 -1.44 -14.70
N GLU A 333 8.20 -1.30 -16.00
CA GLU A 333 9.26 -1.48 -17.02
C GLU A 333 10.38 -0.45 -16.92
N HIS A 334 10.19 0.63 -16.15
CA HIS A 334 11.27 1.56 -15.84
C HIS A 334 12.30 0.97 -14.86
N ILE A 335 11.97 -0.14 -14.18
CA ILE A 335 12.87 -0.91 -13.31
C ILE A 335 13.49 -2.05 -14.14
N GLU A 336 14.82 -2.20 -14.08
CA GLU A 336 15.54 -3.20 -14.88
C GLU A 336 15.36 -4.64 -14.36
N LYS A 337 15.38 -4.81 -13.02
CA LYS A 337 15.35 -6.11 -12.37
C LYS A 337 13.95 -6.44 -11.85
N ILE A 338 13.08 -6.85 -12.74
CA ILE A 338 11.70 -7.25 -12.41
C ILE A 338 11.48 -8.74 -12.68
N ALA A 339 10.66 -9.38 -11.83
CA ALA A 339 10.19 -10.73 -12.04
C ALA A 339 9.08 -10.72 -13.09
N LYS A 340 9.21 -11.56 -14.10
CA LYS A 340 8.21 -11.72 -15.15
C LYS A 340 7.82 -13.18 -15.24
N ASN A 341 6.52 -13.45 -15.21
CA ASN A 341 6.00 -14.76 -15.60
C ASN A 341 6.07 -14.92 -17.13
N VAL A 342 5.62 -16.06 -17.63
CA VAL A 342 5.58 -16.37 -19.08
C VAL A 342 4.76 -15.38 -19.92
N ASN A 343 3.90 -14.59 -19.30
CA ASN A 343 3.08 -13.56 -19.95
C ASN A 343 3.65 -12.14 -19.77
N GLY A 344 4.84 -12.00 -19.20
CA GLY A 344 5.49 -10.72 -18.95
C GLY A 344 4.89 -9.91 -17.78
N ILE A 345 4.07 -10.54 -16.94
CA ILE A 345 3.38 -9.90 -15.83
C ILE A 345 4.10 -10.21 -14.51
N SER A 346 4.19 -9.25 -13.62
CA SER A 346 4.90 -9.36 -12.34
C SER A 346 4.27 -10.38 -11.40
N SER A 347 4.88 -11.54 -11.29
CA SER A 347 4.47 -12.61 -10.38
C SER A 347 5.62 -13.56 -10.05
N GLY A 348 5.44 -14.37 -9.03
CA GLY A 348 6.36 -15.43 -8.61
C GLY A 348 5.62 -16.62 -8.04
N PRO A 349 6.31 -17.72 -7.74
CA PRO A 349 5.72 -18.87 -7.06
C PRO A 349 5.23 -18.49 -5.66
N ALA A 350 4.56 -19.43 -4.97
CA ALA A 350 4.16 -19.26 -3.58
C ALA A 350 5.33 -18.80 -2.70
N ALA A 351 5.07 -17.89 -1.76
CA ALA A 351 6.12 -17.38 -0.89
C ALA A 351 6.71 -18.47 -0.02
N GLU A 352 8.02 -18.43 0.14
CA GLU A 352 8.77 -19.29 1.06
C GLU A 352 9.09 -18.58 2.37
N ASN A 353 9.22 -17.25 2.32
CA ASN A 353 9.54 -16.41 3.46
C ASN A 353 8.59 -15.22 3.55
N VAL A 354 8.07 -14.97 4.76
CA VAL A 354 7.22 -13.84 5.11
C VAL A 354 7.96 -13.02 6.15
N ILE A 355 8.21 -11.74 5.85
CA ILE A 355 9.00 -10.87 6.69
C ILE A 355 8.15 -9.67 7.15
N PHE A 356 7.98 -9.53 8.45
CA PHE A 356 7.36 -8.36 9.07
C PHE A 356 8.45 -7.40 9.53
N LEU A 357 8.49 -6.23 8.93
CA LEU A 357 9.44 -5.17 9.30
C LEU A 357 8.82 -4.25 10.33
N SER A 358 9.57 -3.99 11.39
CA SER A 358 9.21 -3.06 12.45
C SER A 358 10.41 -2.18 12.78
N ALA A 359 10.18 -0.90 13.05
CA ALA A 359 11.22 -0.04 13.59
C ALA A 359 10.86 0.29 15.04
N ASP A 360 11.36 -0.50 15.97
CA ASP A 360 11.08 -0.34 17.39
C ASP A 360 11.92 0.79 17.99
N ALA A 361 11.28 1.84 18.49
CA ALA A 361 11.94 2.96 19.18
C ALA A 361 12.04 2.75 20.71
N PHE A 362 11.47 1.67 21.23
CA PHE A 362 11.54 1.33 22.66
C PHE A 362 12.82 0.57 23.04
N GLY A 363 13.53 0.02 22.05
CA GLY A 363 14.74 -0.75 22.27
C GLY A 363 14.50 -2.15 22.85
N VAL A 364 13.37 -2.75 22.57
CA VAL A 364 12.89 -4.01 23.20
C VAL A 364 12.94 -5.19 22.24
N LEU A 365 12.45 -5.01 21.01
CA LEU A 365 12.32 -6.13 20.09
C LEU A 365 13.67 -6.61 19.57
N PRO A 366 13.86 -7.95 19.46
CA PRO A 366 15.06 -8.52 18.85
C PRO A 366 15.22 -8.08 17.39
N PRO A 367 16.44 -8.02 16.85
CA PRO A 367 16.66 -7.77 15.43
C PRO A 367 15.97 -8.75 14.51
N VAL A 368 15.81 -10.01 14.97
CA VAL A 368 15.03 -11.02 14.26
C VAL A 368 14.39 -12.00 15.26
N SER A 369 13.16 -12.38 14.98
CA SER A 369 12.42 -13.41 15.71
C SER A 369 11.78 -14.38 14.73
N ILE A 370 11.76 -15.66 15.08
CA ILE A 370 11.11 -16.73 14.33
C ILE A 370 9.69 -16.91 14.90
N LEU A 371 8.67 -16.79 14.05
CA LEU A 371 7.28 -16.78 14.50
C LEU A 371 6.61 -18.14 14.31
N THR A 372 5.85 -18.58 15.33
CA THR A 372 4.89 -19.68 15.16
C THR A 372 3.72 -19.21 14.26
N PRO A 373 2.87 -20.12 13.74
CA PRO A 373 1.68 -19.70 12.99
C PRO A 373 0.75 -18.76 13.76
N GLU A 374 0.55 -18.99 15.04
CA GLU A 374 -0.29 -18.16 15.91
C GLU A 374 0.37 -16.79 16.18
N GLN A 375 1.67 -16.77 16.43
CA GLN A 375 2.44 -15.53 16.58
C GLN A 375 2.45 -14.75 15.26
N THR A 376 2.54 -15.43 14.12
CA THR A 376 2.43 -14.79 12.80
C THR A 376 1.14 -13.99 12.70
N GLN A 377 0.00 -14.58 13.05
CA GLN A 377 -1.28 -13.87 13.04
C GLN A 377 -1.32 -12.73 14.06
N TYR A 378 -0.83 -12.94 15.27
CA TYR A 378 -0.83 -11.92 16.32
C TYR A 378 -0.04 -10.68 15.91
N TYR A 379 1.20 -10.84 15.44
CA TYR A 379 2.06 -9.73 15.03
C TYR A 379 1.63 -9.10 13.71
N PHE A 380 1.03 -9.87 12.81
CA PHE A 380 0.40 -9.34 11.61
C PHE A 380 -0.78 -8.42 11.94
N LEU A 381 -1.67 -8.87 12.81
CA LEU A 381 -2.80 -8.05 13.30
C LEU A 381 -2.33 -6.80 14.04
N SER A 382 -1.25 -6.88 14.79
CA SER A 382 -0.67 -5.73 15.50
C SER A 382 -0.11 -4.68 14.54
N GLY A 383 0.64 -5.10 13.53
CA GLY A 383 1.23 -4.19 12.53
C GLY A 383 2.03 -3.06 13.17
N PHE A 384 2.97 -3.43 14.05
CA PHE A 384 3.66 -2.50 14.94
C PHE A 384 4.86 -1.82 14.29
N THR A 385 4.99 -0.53 14.55
CA THR A 385 6.23 0.24 14.47
C THR A 385 6.21 1.33 15.55
N ALA A 386 7.31 2.02 15.75
CA ALA A 386 7.35 3.13 16.69
C ALA A 386 8.21 4.28 16.15
N LYS A 387 7.88 5.51 16.56
CA LYS A 387 8.63 6.72 16.25
C LYS A 387 9.51 7.10 17.43
N LEU A 388 10.76 7.45 17.16
CA LEU A 388 11.67 7.96 18.16
C LEU A 388 11.28 9.39 18.56
N ALA A 389 11.50 9.73 19.85
CA ALA A 389 11.33 11.10 20.33
C ALA A 389 12.14 12.10 19.49
N GLY A 390 11.52 13.23 19.15
CA GLY A 390 12.16 14.31 18.38
C GLY A 390 12.25 14.08 16.87
N THR A 391 11.74 12.95 16.33
CA THR A 391 11.76 12.68 14.88
C THR A 391 10.67 13.41 14.11
N GLU A 392 9.59 13.78 14.78
CA GLU A 392 8.48 14.56 14.23
C GLU A 392 8.01 15.61 15.25
N ARG A 393 7.41 16.67 14.76
CA ARG A 393 6.85 17.73 15.62
C ARG A 393 5.78 17.15 16.56
N GLY A 394 5.99 17.34 17.86
CA GLY A 394 5.06 16.84 18.90
C GLY A 394 5.38 15.43 19.43
N ILE A 395 6.38 14.75 18.89
CA ILE A 395 6.85 13.46 19.40
C ILE A 395 7.95 13.72 20.46
N THR A 396 7.58 13.61 21.73
CA THR A 396 8.48 13.89 22.89
C THR A 396 8.99 12.61 23.56
N GLU A 397 8.36 11.49 23.29
CA GLU A 397 8.73 10.15 23.78
C GLU A 397 8.53 9.11 22.69
N PRO A 398 9.08 7.88 22.81
CA PRO A 398 8.81 6.81 21.87
C PRO A 398 7.31 6.56 21.75
N THR A 399 6.78 6.68 20.53
CA THR A 399 5.33 6.58 20.26
C THR A 399 5.04 5.38 19.38
N PRO A 400 4.23 4.40 19.83
CA PRO A 400 3.88 3.25 19.05
C PRO A 400 2.84 3.60 17.98
N THR A 401 2.94 2.95 16.84
CA THR A 401 1.92 2.92 15.81
C THR A 401 1.52 1.47 15.58
N PHE A 402 0.23 1.19 15.69
CA PHE A 402 -0.34 -0.11 15.39
C PHE A 402 -1.30 0.04 14.21
N SER A 403 -1.00 -0.64 13.12
CA SER A 403 -1.83 -0.64 11.92
C SER A 403 -2.11 -2.08 11.51
N ALA A 404 -3.34 -2.52 11.68
CA ALA A 404 -3.75 -3.90 11.41
C ALA A 404 -3.26 -4.37 10.03
N CYS A 405 -2.63 -5.52 9.99
CA CYS A 405 -2.09 -6.14 8.77
C CYS A 405 -1.14 -5.21 7.98
N PHE A 406 -0.50 -4.25 8.66
CA PHE A 406 0.35 -3.20 8.07
C PHE A 406 -0.35 -2.32 7.03
N GLY A 407 -1.67 -2.23 7.10
CA GLY A 407 -2.47 -1.48 6.13
C GLY A 407 -3.90 -1.24 6.56
N GLN A 408 -4.14 -0.90 7.83
CA GLN A 408 -5.48 -0.78 8.42
C GLN A 408 -6.42 0.12 7.60
N ALA A 409 -5.92 1.21 7.04
CA ALA A 409 -6.72 2.15 6.25
C ALA A 409 -7.36 1.54 4.99
N PHE A 410 -6.89 0.38 4.55
CA PHE A 410 -7.33 -0.29 3.32
C PHE A 410 -8.11 -1.58 3.58
N LEU A 411 -8.32 -1.94 4.85
CA LEU A 411 -9.01 -3.17 5.22
C LEU A 411 -10.52 -2.94 5.27
N GLU A 412 -11.25 -3.64 4.41
CA GLU A 412 -12.71 -3.57 4.33
C GLU A 412 -13.39 -4.63 5.22
N LEU A 413 -12.72 -5.76 5.43
CA LEU A 413 -13.20 -6.86 6.27
C LEU A 413 -12.54 -6.81 7.64
N HIS A 414 -13.06 -7.56 8.61
CA HIS A 414 -12.42 -7.70 9.91
C HIS A 414 -10.96 -8.18 9.73
N PRO A 415 -9.98 -7.56 10.42
CA PRO A 415 -8.56 -7.86 10.21
C PRO A 415 -8.18 -9.33 10.36
N THR A 416 -8.86 -10.10 11.22
CA THR A 416 -8.62 -11.53 11.38
C THR A 416 -8.83 -12.33 10.09
N LYS A 417 -9.66 -11.85 9.16
CA LYS A 417 -9.88 -12.50 7.87
C LYS A 417 -8.60 -12.50 7.02
N TYR A 418 -7.87 -11.40 7.04
CA TYR A 418 -6.59 -11.28 6.31
C TYR A 418 -5.50 -12.14 6.94
N ALA A 419 -5.45 -12.18 8.26
CA ALA A 419 -4.50 -13.02 9.00
C ALA A 419 -4.75 -14.52 8.75
N GLU A 420 -6.00 -14.94 8.74
CA GLU A 420 -6.39 -16.32 8.42
C GLU A 420 -5.98 -16.72 7.00
N GLU A 421 -6.25 -15.89 6.01
CA GLU A 421 -5.89 -16.16 4.61
C GLU A 421 -4.37 -16.21 4.41
N LEU A 422 -3.60 -15.32 5.05
CA LEU A 422 -2.15 -15.34 4.99
C LEU A 422 -1.58 -16.65 5.56
N VAL A 423 -1.98 -17.04 6.75
CA VAL A 423 -1.49 -18.27 7.41
C VAL A 423 -1.91 -19.52 6.67
N LYS A 424 -3.11 -19.55 6.12
CA LYS A 424 -3.59 -20.65 5.26
C LYS A 424 -2.67 -20.85 4.04
N ARG A 425 -2.29 -19.75 3.36
CA ARG A 425 -1.33 -19.79 2.25
C ARG A 425 0.04 -20.25 2.71
N MET A 426 0.51 -19.73 3.84
CA MET A 426 1.79 -20.15 4.42
C MET A 426 1.84 -21.63 4.77
N GLN A 427 0.80 -22.17 5.38
CA GLN A 427 0.71 -23.60 5.72
C GLN A 427 0.76 -24.46 4.47
N LYS A 428 0.08 -24.05 3.41
CA LYS A 428 0.06 -24.77 2.12
C LYS A 428 1.43 -24.77 1.42
N SER A 429 2.17 -23.66 1.50
CA SER A 429 3.49 -23.52 0.86
C SER A 429 4.65 -23.98 1.75
N GLY A 430 4.43 -24.15 3.04
CA GLY A 430 5.51 -24.38 4.01
C GLY A 430 6.29 -23.13 4.38
N ALA A 431 5.78 -21.93 4.04
CA ALA A 431 6.44 -20.67 4.33
C ALA A 431 6.64 -20.44 5.83
N LYS A 432 7.73 -19.74 6.17
CA LYS A 432 8.07 -19.30 7.52
C LYS A 432 7.92 -17.79 7.63
N ALA A 433 7.52 -17.33 8.81
CA ALA A 433 7.42 -15.91 9.12
C ALA A 433 8.47 -15.47 10.13
N TYR A 434 8.95 -14.25 9.94
CA TYR A 434 9.97 -13.61 10.77
C TYR A 434 9.55 -12.18 11.08
N LEU A 435 9.76 -11.77 12.33
CA LEU A 435 9.67 -10.38 12.75
C LEU A 435 11.07 -9.78 12.76
N VAL A 436 11.32 -8.80 11.90
CA VAL A 436 12.63 -8.15 11.77
C VAL A 436 12.53 -6.71 12.27
N ASN A 437 13.31 -6.40 13.30
CA ASN A 437 13.38 -5.06 13.86
C ASN A 437 14.52 -4.28 13.21
N THR A 438 14.18 -3.21 12.49
CA THR A 438 15.12 -2.28 11.88
C THR A 438 15.32 -1.00 12.71
N GLY A 439 14.79 -0.96 13.92
CA GLY A 439 14.79 0.18 14.81
C GLY A 439 16.02 0.26 15.71
N TRP A 440 15.79 0.60 16.97
CA TRP A 440 16.82 0.88 17.97
C TRP A 440 16.95 -0.25 18.99
N ASN A 441 18.07 -0.30 19.68
CA ASN A 441 18.34 -1.21 20.80
C ASN A 441 18.86 -0.45 22.02
N GLY A 442 19.33 -1.17 23.03
CA GLY A 442 19.81 -0.60 24.30
C GLY A 442 21.03 0.32 24.19
N THR A 443 21.74 0.32 23.07
CA THR A 443 22.84 1.25 22.80
C THR A 443 22.36 2.67 22.49
N GLY A 444 21.05 2.87 22.27
CA GLY A 444 20.47 4.12 21.78
C GLY A 444 20.74 4.40 20.30
N LYS A 445 21.34 3.45 19.60
CA LYS A 445 21.60 3.54 18.15
C LYS A 445 20.67 2.63 17.38
N ARG A 446 20.37 3.02 16.15
CA ARG A 446 19.61 2.19 15.23
C ARG A 446 20.45 0.98 14.80
N ILE A 447 19.81 -0.18 14.69
CA ILE A 447 20.42 -1.39 14.11
C ILE A 447 20.94 -1.05 12.71
N THR A 448 22.18 -1.45 12.42
CA THR A 448 22.83 -1.07 11.17
C THR A 448 22.16 -1.73 9.96
N ILE A 449 22.20 -1.05 8.81
CA ILE A 449 21.72 -1.63 7.54
C ILE A 449 22.51 -2.91 7.21
N LYS A 450 23.82 -2.94 7.54
CA LYS A 450 24.67 -4.12 7.35
C LYS A 450 24.14 -5.33 8.11
N ASP A 451 23.82 -5.17 9.41
CA ASP A 451 23.28 -6.25 10.22
C ASP A 451 21.88 -6.67 9.75
N THR A 452 21.03 -5.71 9.40
CA THR A 452 19.69 -5.98 8.84
C THR A 452 19.78 -6.77 7.54
N ARG A 453 20.67 -6.40 6.62
CA ARG A 453 20.89 -7.15 5.36
C ARG A 453 21.46 -8.53 5.63
N GLY A 454 22.35 -8.68 6.59
CA GLY A 454 22.85 -9.99 7.03
C GLY A 454 21.72 -10.89 7.54
N ILE A 455 20.79 -10.35 8.30
CA ILE A 455 19.59 -11.06 8.78
C ILE A 455 18.70 -11.47 7.62
N ILE A 456 18.42 -10.58 6.68
CA ILE A 456 17.61 -10.89 5.50
C ILE A 456 18.29 -11.97 4.66
N ASP A 457 19.60 -11.88 4.43
CA ASP A 457 20.35 -12.90 3.71
C ASP A 457 20.29 -14.27 4.42
N ALA A 458 20.38 -14.30 5.74
CA ALA A 458 20.25 -15.54 6.53
C ALA A 458 18.83 -16.14 6.45
N ILE A 459 17.80 -15.30 6.35
CA ILE A 459 16.41 -15.76 6.13
C ILE A 459 16.28 -16.34 4.72
N LEU A 460 16.64 -15.57 3.71
CA LEU A 460 16.43 -15.93 2.30
C LEU A 460 17.31 -17.12 1.87
N GLY A 461 18.52 -17.20 2.40
CA GLY A 461 19.44 -18.32 2.17
C GLY A 461 19.16 -19.58 2.98
N GLY A 462 18.30 -19.48 3.99
CA GLY A 462 17.91 -20.60 4.85
C GLY A 462 18.81 -20.85 6.06
N ASP A 463 19.87 -20.10 6.28
CA ASP A 463 20.80 -20.26 7.41
C ASP A 463 20.10 -20.16 8.76
N ILE A 464 19.08 -19.30 8.87
CA ILE A 464 18.31 -19.11 10.11
C ILE A 464 17.58 -20.38 10.55
N LYS A 465 17.23 -21.27 9.62
CA LYS A 465 16.52 -22.53 9.92
C LYS A 465 17.36 -23.50 10.73
N ASN A 466 18.69 -23.40 10.64
CA ASN A 466 19.66 -24.27 11.29
C ASN A 466 20.37 -23.58 12.46
N ALA A 467 20.06 -22.32 12.72
CA ALA A 467 20.66 -21.57 13.79
C ALA A 467 20.19 -22.06 15.16
N PRO A 468 21.07 -22.10 16.18
CA PRO A 468 20.64 -22.33 17.55
C PRO A 468 19.79 -21.16 18.02
N THR A 469 18.76 -21.44 18.82
CA THR A 469 17.77 -20.46 19.26
C THR A 469 17.59 -20.45 20.76
N LYS A 470 17.01 -19.37 21.27
CA LYS A 470 16.50 -19.25 22.65
C LYS A 470 15.20 -18.45 22.65
N THR A 471 14.45 -18.53 23.72
CA THR A 471 13.21 -17.77 23.91
C THR A 471 13.47 -16.56 24.79
N ILE A 472 13.01 -15.38 24.40
CA ILE A 472 13.12 -14.18 25.21
C ILE A 472 11.91 -14.01 26.15
N PRO A 473 12.08 -13.38 27.34
CA PRO A 473 10.99 -13.14 28.28
C PRO A 473 9.88 -12.23 27.73
N TYR A 474 8.71 -12.30 28.34
CA TYR A 474 7.49 -11.51 28.12
C TYR A 474 6.84 -11.73 26.74
N PHE A 475 7.59 -11.61 25.67
CA PHE A 475 7.11 -11.80 24.29
C PHE A 475 7.10 -13.27 23.86
N ASN A 476 7.86 -14.12 24.53
CA ASN A 476 8.04 -15.54 24.21
C ASN A 476 8.46 -15.78 22.75
N LEU A 477 9.19 -14.82 22.18
CA LEU A 477 9.71 -14.92 20.82
C LEU A 477 10.96 -15.81 20.79
N GLU A 478 11.03 -16.68 19.80
CA GLU A 478 12.20 -17.47 19.50
C GLU A 478 13.20 -16.64 18.71
N VAL A 479 14.42 -16.52 19.21
CA VAL A 479 15.48 -15.73 18.59
C VAL A 479 16.73 -16.58 18.33
N PRO A 480 17.41 -16.37 17.18
CA PRO A 480 18.70 -17.04 16.95
C PRO A 480 19.76 -16.49 17.91
N THR A 481 20.67 -17.34 18.35
CA THR A 481 21.80 -16.95 19.19
C THR A 481 23.05 -16.62 18.40
N GLU A 482 23.10 -17.04 17.13
CA GLU A 482 24.15 -16.71 16.16
C GLU A 482 23.58 -16.74 14.73
N LEU A 483 24.07 -15.88 13.85
CA LEU A 483 23.77 -15.87 12.42
C LEU A 483 25.00 -15.44 11.64
N PRO A 484 25.25 -16.05 10.46
CA PRO A 484 26.35 -15.62 9.59
C PRO A 484 26.24 -14.15 9.20
N GLY A 485 27.32 -13.40 9.29
CA GLY A 485 27.37 -11.99 8.85
C GLY A 485 26.61 -11.00 9.74
N VAL A 486 26.15 -11.42 10.93
CA VAL A 486 25.43 -10.58 11.90
C VAL A 486 26.21 -10.54 13.20
N ASP A 487 26.30 -9.35 13.81
CA ASP A 487 26.88 -9.19 15.15
C ASP A 487 26.08 -9.98 16.17
N THR A 488 26.71 -10.99 16.79
CA THR A 488 26.09 -11.84 17.81
C THR A 488 25.62 -11.03 19.04
N GLY A 489 26.31 -9.93 19.35
CA GLY A 489 26.00 -9.08 20.51
C GLY A 489 24.68 -8.33 20.44
N ILE A 490 24.03 -8.27 19.29
CA ILE A 490 22.73 -7.58 19.10
C ILE A 490 21.53 -8.53 19.10
N LEU A 491 21.74 -9.82 18.92
CA LEU A 491 20.65 -10.79 18.68
C LEU A 491 19.71 -10.97 19.87
N ASP A 492 20.23 -10.94 21.09
CA ASP A 492 19.41 -10.77 22.30
C ASP A 492 19.43 -9.28 22.69
N PRO A 493 18.29 -8.57 22.63
CA PRO A 493 18.27 -7.14 22.89
C PRO A 493 18.69 -6.77 24.33
N ARG A 494 18.57 -7.68 25.31
CA ARG A 494 19.04 -7.47 26.69
C ARG A 494 20.55 -7.26 26.76
N ASP A 495 21.32 -7.92 25.89
CA ASP A 495 22.78 -7.83 25.84
C ASP A 495 23.27 -6.46 25.33
N THR A 496 22.39 -5.66 24.73
CA THR A 496 22.71 -4.30 24.27
C THR A 496 22.60 -3.24 25.36
N TYR A 497 22.05 -3.60 26.53
CA TYR A 497 21.89 -2.71 27.69
C TYR A 497 23.05 -2.83 28.64
N ALA A 498 23.51 -1.70 29.19
CA ALA A 498 24.49 -1.71 30.28
C ALA A 498 23.93 -2.39 31.54
N ASN A 499 22.64 -2.17 31.81
CA ASN A 499 21.88 -2.84 32.86
C ASN A 499 20.70 -3.58 32.25
N PRO A 500 20.72 -4.93 32.24
CA PRO A 500 19.61 -5.72 31.67
C PRO A 500 18.24 -5.47 32.32
N ALA A 501 18.19 -5.00 33.58
CA ALA A 501 16.93 -4.65 34.21
C ALA A 501 16.19 -3.49 33.53
N GLU A 502 16.89 -2.60 32.84
CA GLU A 502 16.27 -1.54 32.05
C GLU A 502 15.50 -2.13 30.86
N TRP A 503 16.03 -3.17 30.24
CA TRP A 503 15.30 -3.88 29.17
C TRP A 503 14.03 -4.52 29.74
N ASP A 504 14.09 -5.17 30.90
CA ASP A 504 12.92 -5.81 31.53
C ASP A 504 11.78 -4.81 31.77
N GLU A 505 12.09 -3.61 32.26
CA GLU A 505 11.08 -2.55 32.45
C GLU A 505 10.45 -2.08 31.13
N LYS A 506 11.28 -1.80 30.12
CA LYS A 506 10.82 -1.37 28.80
C LYS A 506 10.04 -2.48 28.08
N ALA A 507 10.47 -3.72 28.24
CA ALA A 507 9.79 -4.88 27.67
C ALA A 507 8.39 -5.07 28.25
N LYS A 508 8.22 -4.92 29.56
CA LYS A 508 6.91 -4.97 30.21
C LYS A 508 6.00 -3.84 29.73
N ASP A 509 6.51 -2.62 29.59
CA ASP A 509 5.74 -1.49 29.08
C ASP A 509 5.27 -1.73 27.63
N LEU A 510 6.17 -2.15 26.74
CA LEU A 510 5.83 -2.43 25.35
C LEU A 510 4.87 -3.63 25.25
N ALA A 511 5.08 -4.68 26.02
CA ALA A 511 4.18 -5.83 26.09
C ALA A 511 2.76 -5.42 26.49
N ALA A 512 2.62 -4.54 27.49
CA ALA A 512 1.32 -4.01 27.90
C ALA A 512 0.64 -3.21 26.77
N ARG A 513 1.40 -2.46 25.99
CA ARG A 513 0.89 -1.72 24.83
C ARG A 513 0.38 -2.65 23.73
N PHE A 514 1.09 -3.73 23.44
CA PHE A 514 0.62 -4.77 22.51
C PHE A 514 -0.68 -5.41 22.99
N VAL A 515 -0.77 -5.82 24.23
CA VAL A 515 -1.96 -6.44 24.82
C VAL A 515 -3.16 -5.48 24.74
N LYS A 516 -2.96 -4.22 25.10
CA LYS A 516 -4.01 -3.19 25.02
C LYS A 516 -4.49 -3.00 23.57
N ASN A 517 -3.57 -2.89 22.63
CA ASN A 517 -3.94 -2.75 21.19
C ASN A 517 -4.70 -3.97 20.69
N PHE A 518 -4.27 -5.18 21.07
CA PHE A 518 -4.87 -6.42 20.57
C PHE A 518 -6.31 -6.63 21.05
N SER A 519 -6.73 -6.00 22.14
CA SER A 519 -8.08 -6.11 22.69
C SER A 519 -9.19 -5.80 21.66
N LYS A 520 -8.91 -4.93 20.69
CA LYS A 520 -9.86 -4.58 19.61
C LYS A 520 -10.15 -5.74 18.65
N TYR A 521 -9.30 -6.78 18.61
CA TYR A 521 -9.48 -7.96 17.75
C TYR A 521 -10.17 -9.12 18.47
N THR A 522 -10.38 -9.01 19.77
CA THR A 522 -11.05 -10.06 20.59
C THR A 522 -12.57 -10.01 20.51
N THR A 523 -13.11 -9.20 19.60
CA THR A 523 -14.55 -9.08 19.34
C THR A 523 -15.13 -10.27 18.57
N ASN A 524 -14.29 -11.15 18.05
CA ASN A 524 -14.69 -12.42 17.44
C ASN A 524 -13.83 -13.58 17.99
N ALA A 525 -14.30 -14.81 17.75
CA ALA A 525 -13.63 -16.02 18.26
C ALA A 525 -12.22 -16.22 17.69
N ALA A 526 -12.00 -15.83 16.44
CA ALA A 526 -10.69 -15.96 15.78
C ALA A 526 -9.61 -15.07 16.47
N GLY A 527 -9.95 -13.83 16.78
CA GLY A 527 -9.06 -12.93 17.50
C GLY A 527 -8.84 -13.35 18.95
N GLU A 528 -9.90 -13.77 19.64
CA GLU A 528 -9.81 -14.25 21.02
C GLU A 528 -8.86 -15.46 21.16
N ALA A 529 -8.90 -16.39 20.19
CA ALA A 529 -8.03 -17.56 20.18
C ALA A 529 -6.53 -17.22 20.03
N LEU A 530 -6.17 -16.02 19.57
CA LEU A 530 -4.78 -15.60 19.37
C LEU A 530 -4.17 -14.87 20.57
N VAL A 531 -4.93 -14.54 21.60
CA VAL A 531 -4.45 -13.76 22.75
C VAL A 531 -3.24 -14.44 23.40
N ALA A 532 -3.25 -15.76 23.53
CA ALA A 532 -2.16 -16.53 24.13
C ALA A 532 -0.84 -16.51 23.31
N ALA A 533 -0.91 -16.15 22.02
CA ALA A 533 0.28 -16.02 21.16
C ALA A 533 1.01 -14.68 21.33
N GLY A 534 0.37 -13.72 21.96
CA GLY A 534 0.95 -12.40 22.25
C GLY A 534 1.80 -12.39 23.52
N PRO A 535 2.27 -11.18 23.90
CA PRO A 535 3.03 -11.02 25.14
C PRO A 535 2.26 -11.48 26.38
N GLN A 536 2.99 -12.06 27.30
CA GLN A 536 2.49 -12.49 28.62
C GLN A 536 3.17 -11.65 29.70
N LEU A 537 2.38 -11.03 30.57
CA LEU A 537 2.84 -10.16 31.66
C LEU A 537 2.87 -10.87 32.99
#